data_6b3695d8b2ee7f102206a0270b5e6879
#
_entry.id   6b3695d8b2ee7f102206a0270b5e6879
#
_cell.length_a   1.000
_cell.length_b   1.000
_cell.length_c   1.000
_cell.angle_alpha   90.00
_cell.angle_beta   90.00
_cell.angle_gamma   90.00
#
_symmetry.space_group_name_H-M   'P 1'
#
loop_
_entity.id
_entity.type
_entity.pdbx_description
1 polymer ?
#
loop_
_entity_poly.entity_id
_entity_poly.type
_entity_poly.pdbx_seq_one_letter_code
_entity_poly.pdbx_strand_id
1 'polypeptide(L)'
;EHFFSGLKEGTFVELGALDGLRFSNTYIFEKAFNWRGLLIEAETENFFALERNRGQGKNAVTLHAAICAEEKLLKLYGTGPEASINRDSKMIKAGKVSWAPCLRMEDVLKRSGIDNIDFLSLDVEGAELETLATMDFGKTPTFVILVEMRKVDEGSNPKIRKHLHEHGFCRF
;
A
#
# COMPACT_ATOMS: atom_id res chain seq x y z
N GLU A 1 -3.15 -20.47 0.97
CA GLU A 1 -4.31 -21.36 0.69
C GLU A 1 -5.49 -21.11 1.63
N HIS A 2 -5.25 -20.80 2.93
CA HIS A 2 -6.35 -20.69 3.90
C HIS A 2 -7.31 -19.53 3.68
N PHE A 3 -6.84 -18.38 3.22
CA PHE A 3 -7.69 -17.20 3.08
C PHE A 3 -8.44 -17.15 1.75
N PHE A 4 -7.80 -17.53 0.66
CA PHE A 4 -8.36 -17.31 -0.66
C PHE A 4 -8.91 -18.57 -1.33
N SER A 5 -8.67 -19.77 -0.76
CA SER A 5 -9.25 -21.07 -1.18
C SER A 5 -9.36 -21.28 -2.70
N GLY A 6 -8.34 -20.86 -3.46
CA GLY A 6 -8.33 -20.95 -4.92
C GLY A 6 -9.15 -19.87 -5.63
N LEU A 7 -9.51 -18.78 -4.94
CA LEU A 7 -10.20 -17.63 -5.54
C LEU A 7 -9.39 -17.11 -6.74
N LYS A 8 -10.04 -17.10 -7.90
CA LYS A 8 -9.53 -16.50 -9.13
C LYS A 8 -10.21 -15.16 -9.35
N GLU A 9 -9.52 -14.27 -10.07
CA GLU A 9 -10.06 -12.97 -10.45
C GLU A 9 -10.44 -12.09 -9.27
N GLY A 10 -9.74 -12.25 -8.14
CA GLY A 10 -9.87 -11.37 -6.98
C GLY A 10 -9.29 -9.98 -7.23
N THR A 11 -9.49 -9.10 -6.25
CA THR A 11 -9.02 -7.70 -6.29
C THR A 11 -7.99 -7.47 -5.20
N PHE A 12 -6.84 -6.91 -5.57
CA PHE A 12 -5.81 -6.52 -4.61
C PHE A 12 -5.52 -5.02 -4.65
N VAL A 13 -5.04 -4.52 -3.52
CA VAL A 13 -4.39 -3.21 -3.43
C VAL A 13 -3.07 -3.38 -2.68
N GLU A 14 -1.98 -2.84 -3.23
CA GLU A 14 -0.67 -2.87 -2.60
C GLU A 14 -0.13 -1.44 -2.49
N LEU A 15 0.15 -1.01 -1.26
CA LEU A 15 0.76 0.28 -0.95
C LEU A 15 2.20 0.06 -0.51
N GLY A 16 3.10 0.90 -1.02
CA GLY A 16 4.52 0.68 -0.95
C GLY A 16 4.96 -0.41 -1.93
N ALA A 17 4.44 -0.34 -3.17
CA ALA A 17 4.63 -1.39 -4.17
C ALA A 17 6.07 -1.49 -4.70
N LEU A 18 6.96 -0.56 -4.33
CA LEU A 18 8.36 -0.50 -4.73
C LEU A 18 8.50 -0.59 -6.27
N ASP A 19 9.24 -1.57 -6.77
CA ASP A 19 9.40 -1.84 -8.20
C ASP A 19 8.35 -2.84 -8.75
N GLY A 20 7.41 -3.27 -7.90
CA GLY A 20 6.34 -4.21 -8.24
C GLY A 20 6.74 -5.67 -8.36
N LEU A 21 8.02 -5.99 -8.14
CA LEU A 21 8.58 -7.35 -8.19
C LEU A 21 9.21 -7.75 -6.86
N ARG A 22 10.18 -6.94 -6.41
CA ARG A 22 10.86 -7.18 -5.13
C ARG A 22 9.91 -6.92 -3.99
N PHE A 23 9.80 -7.88 -3.09
CA PHE A 23 8.94 -7.81 -1.90
C PHE A 23 7.44 -7.64 -2.19
N SER A 24 7.01 -7.68 -3.46
CA SER A 24 5.59 -7.59 -3.78
C SER A 24 4.82 -8.80 -3.26
N ASN A 25 3.83 -8.53 -2.42
CA ASN A 25 2.92 -9.52 -1.87
C ASN A 25 1.78 -9.88 -2.85
N THR A 26 1.60 -9.09 -3.92
CA THR A 26 0.48 -9.26 -4.86
C THR A 26 0.90 -9.79 -6.23
N TYR A 27 2.19 -9.86 -6.53
CA TYR A 27 2.68 -10.30 -7.84
C TYR A 27 2.17 -11.70 -8.24
N ILE A 28 2.20 -12.64 -7.31
CA ILE A 28 1.73 -14.00 -7.56
C ILE A 28 0.23 -14.04 -7.86
N PHE A 29 -0.57 -13.21 -7.19
CA PHE A 29 -2.02 -13.15 -7.40
C PHE A 29 -2.35 -12.63 -8.80
N GLU A 30 -1.66 -11.60 -9.27
CA GLU A 30 -1.80 -11.11 -10.64
C GLU A 30 -1.41 -12.16 -11.68
N LYS A 31 -0.22 -12.77 -11.52
CA LYS A 31 0.36 -13.62 -12.59
C LYS A 31 -0.19 -15.03 -12.62
N ALA A 32 -0.49 -15.63 -11.47
CA ALA A 32 -0.92 -17.03 -11.39
C ALA A 32 -2.44 -17.18 -11.23
N PHE A 33 -3.13 -16.19 -10.66
CA PHE A 33 -4.55 -16.28 -10.34
C PHE A 33 -5.42 -15.28 -11.09
N ASN A 34 -4.83 -14.51 -12.02
CA ASN A 34 -5.52 -13.52 -12.84
C ASN A 34 -6.25 -12.43 -12.01
N TRP A 35 -5.72 -12.13 -10.83
CA TRP A 35 -6.26 -11.06 -10.01
C TRP A 35 -5.96 -9.70 -10.65
N ARG A 36 -6.85 -8.74 -10.42
CA ARG A 36 -6.67 -7.35 -10.82
C ARG A 36 -6.44 -6.47 -9.60
N GLY A 37 -5.84 -5.31 -9.78
CA GLY A 37 -5.68 -4.43 -8.64
C GLY A 37 -4.92 -3.16 -8.90
N LEU A 38 -4.59 -2.49 -7.80
CA LEU A 38 -3.95 -1.20 -7.75
C LEU A 38 -2.63 -1.30 -6.98
N LEU A 39 -1.60 -0.72 -7.57
CA LEU A 39 -0.25 -0.65 -7.01
C LEU A 39 0.09 0.83 -6.80
N ILE A 40 0.35 1.21 -5.56
CA ILE A 40 0.61 2.59 -5.17
C ILE A 40 2.04 2.69 -4.66
N GLU A 41 2.80 3.61 -5.24
CA GLU A 41 4.18 3.89 -4.85
C GLU A 41 4.43 5.39 -4.82
N ALA A 42 5.01 5.86 -3.73
CA ALA A 42 5.23 7.28 -3.50
C ALA A 42 6.61 7.76 -3.96
N GLU A 43 7.65 6.91 -3.86
CA GLU A 43 9.00 7.30 -4.27
C GLU A 43 9.13 7.25 -5.80
N THR A 44 9.61 8.34 -6.39
CA THR A 44 9.57 8.55 -7.84
C THR A 44 10.36 7.51 -8.64
N GLU A 45 11.57 7.13 -8.20
CA GLU A 45 12.40 6.16 -8.93
C GLU A 45 11.82 4.75 -8.83
N ASN A 46 11.28 4.40 -7.65
CA ASN A 46 10.55 3.15 -7.44
C ASN A 46 9.31 3.09 -8.31
N PHE A 47 8.52 4.18 -8.35
CA PHE A 47 7.34 4.25 -9.21
C PHE A 47 7.67 4.06 -10.70
N PHE A 48 8.73 4.67 -11.21
CA PHE A 48 9.14 4.43 -12.60
C PHE A 48 9.57 2.99 -12.85
N ALA A 49 10.16 2.33 -11.86
CA ALA A 49 10.46 0.90 -11.96
C ALA A 49 9.19 0.06 -11.92
N LEU A 50 8.25 0.36 -11.03
CA LEU A 50 6.93 -0.26 -10.94
C LEU A 50 6.16 -0.16 -12.27
N GLU A 51 6.10 1.03 -12.84
CA GLU A 51 5.43 1.28 -14.13
C GLU A 51 6.02 0.44 -15.27
N ARG A 52 7.36 0.35 -15.35
CA ARG A 52 8.01 -0.52 -16.35
C ARG A 52 7.72 -2.00 -16.13
N ASN A 53 7.64 -2.45 -14.88
CA ASN A 53 7.52 -3.86 -14.56
C ASN A 53 6.05 -4.35 -14.60
N ARG A 54 5.11 -3.50 -14.22
CA ARG A 54 3.70 -3.89 -14.06
C ARG A 54 2.69 -2.97 -14.73
N GLY A 55 3.02 -1.72 -15.01
CA GLY A 55 2.10 -0.73 -15.59
C GLY A 55 1.64 -1.04 -17.01
N GLN A 56 2.38 -1.88 -17.74
CA GLN A 56 2.00 -2.33 -19.09
C GLN A 56 1.08 -3.56 -19.08
N GLY A 57 0.77 -4.11 -17.90
CA GLY A 57 -0.15 -5.23 -17.72
C GLY A 57 -1.62 -4.82 -17.89
N LYS A 58 -2.49 -5.81 -18.10
CA LYS A 58 -3.93 -5.57 -18.21
C LYS A 58 -4.65 -5.60 -16.85
N ASN A 59 -4.01 -6.21 -15.85
CA ASN A 59 -4.65 -6.55 -14.59
C ASN A 59 -4.26 -5.59 -13.44
N ALA A 60 -3.14 -4.89 -13.56
CA ALA A 60 -2.68 -3.97 -12.53
C ALA A 60 -2.65 -2.53 -13.06
N VAL A 61 -3.19 -1.62 -12.26
CA VAL A 61 -3.06 -0.17 -12.44
C VAL A 61 -1.99 0.32 -11.47
N THR A 62 -1.09 1.17 -11.92
CA THR A 62 -0.06 1.80 -11.09
C THR A 62 -0.41 3.24 -10.80
N LEU A 63 -0.09 3.71 -9.61
CA LEU A 63 -0.35 5.08 -9.17
C LEU A 63 0.86 5.66 -8.45
N HIS A 64 1.39 6.79 -8.94
CA HIS A 64 2.40 7.58 -8.25
C HIS A 64 1.73 8.47 -7.20
N ALA A 65 1.64 8.00 -5.97
CA ALA A 65 1.04 8.74 -4.86
C ALA A 65 1.49 8.17 -3.50
N ALA A 66 1.37 8.99 -2.46
CA ALA A 66 1.23 8.56 -1.08
C ALA A 66 -0.24 8.61 -0.66
N ILE A 67 -0.60 7.94 0.43
CA ILE A 67 -1.93 8.01 1.02
C ILE A 67 -1.87 8.79 2.33
N CYS A 68 -2.72 9.80 2.46
CA CYS A 68 -2.79 10.70 3.62
C CYS A 68 -4.23 11.11 3.92
N ALA A 69 -4.43 11.65 5.13
CA ALA A 69 -5.72 12.18 5.55
C ALA A 69 -6.16 13.42 4.73
N GLU A 70 -5.19 14.20 4.23
CA GLU A 70 -5.43 15.42 3.47
C GLU A 70 -4.61 15.43 2.18
N GLU A 71 -5.19 15.95 1.10
CA GLU A 71 -4.48 16.14 -0.17
C GLU A 71 -3.40 17.21 -0.02
N LYS A 72 -2.18 16.84 -0.34
CA LYS A 72 -0.99 17.72 -0.29
C LYS A 72 0.12 17.17 -1.17
N LEU A 73 1.16 17.97 -1.35
CA LEU A 73 2.42 17.48 -1.93
C LEU A 73 3.33 17.02 -0.81
N LEU A 74 3.67 15.75 -0.82
CA LEU A 74 4.50 15.12 0.21
C LEU A 74 5.96 15.07 -0.23
N LYS A 75 6.85 15.42 0.68
CA LYS A 75 8.29 15.29 0.48
C LYS A 75 8.79 13.99 1.09
N LEU A 76 9.50 13.22 0.28
CA LEU A 76 10.11 11.95 0.66
C LEU A 76 11.64 12.09 0.68
N TYR A 77 12.28 11.41 1.61
CA TYR A 77 13.72 11.39 1.78
C TYR A 77 14.24 9.97 1.55
N GLY A 78 15.35 9.85 0.83
CA GLY A 78 15.95 8.57 0.47
C GLY A 78 15.41 8.00 -0.85
N THR A 79 15.80 6.77 -1.15
CA THR A 79 15.39 6.00 -2.34
C THR A 79 15.30 4.53 -1.99
N GLY A 80 14.63 3.77 -2.84
CA GLY A 80 14.46 2.33 -2.63
C GLY A 80 13.47 2.00 -1.51
N PRO A 81 13.55 0.81 -0.91
CA PRO A 81 12.60 0.34 0.09
C PRO A 81 12.52 1.22 1.35
N GLU A 82 13.58 1.98 1.63
CA GLU A 82 13.72 2.76 2.86
C GLU A 82 13.33 4.24 2.69
N ALA A 83 12.73 4.60 1.54
CA ALA A 83 12.25 5.97 1.30
C ALA A 83 11.14 6.30 2.29
N SER A 84 11.30 7.39 3.05
CA SER A 84 10.42 7.74 4.17
C SER A 84 10.10 9.23 4.22
N ILE A 85 8.96 9.56 4.80
CA ILE A 85 8.60 10.94 5.13
C ILE A 85 9.43 11.51 6.30
N ASN A 86 10.03 10.63 7.10
CA ASN A 86 10.84 11.02 8.24
C ASN A 86 12.31 11.22 7.84
N ARG A 87 12.76 12.48 7.85
CA ARG A 87 14.15 12.86 7.56
C ARG A 87 15.18 12.23 8.51
N ASP A 88 14.80 11.97 9.74
CA ASP A 88 15.71 11.50 10.80
C ASP A 88 15.80 9.96 10.87
N SER A 89 15.21 9.26 9.93
CA SER A 89 15.37 7.81 9.81
C SER A 89 16.85 7.48 9.56
N LYS A 90 17.44 6.66 10.44
CA LYS A 90 18.85 6.23 10.35
C LYS A 90 19.15 5.43 9.07
N MET A 91 18.14 5.01 8.36
CA MET A 91 18.21 4.19 7.15
C MET A 91 18.25 5.03 5.87
N ILE A 92 17.97 6.33 5.94
CA ILE A 92 17.98 7.21 4.77
C ILE A 92 19.42 7.40 4.28
N LYS A 93 19.71 6.89 3.10
CA LYS A 93 20.94 7.26 2.38
C LYS A 93 20.84 8.73 2.00
N ALA A 94 21.73 9.55 2.59
CA ALA A 94 21.70 10.99 2.47
C ALA A 94 21.68 11.48 1.00
N GLY A 95 20.79 12.43 0.72
CA GLY A 95 20.92 13.33 -0.42
C GLY A 95 19.82 13.26 -1.48
N LYS A 96 19.01 12.22 -1.58
CA LYS A 96 17.92 12.19 -2.57
C LYS A 96 16.60 12.60 -1.93
N VAL A 97 15.87 13.44 -2.63
CA VAL A 97 14.55 13.92 -2.25
C VAL A 97 13.63 13.74 -3.46
N SER A 98 12.47 13.15 -3.22
CA SER A 98 11.40 13.07 -4.19
C SER A 98 10.12 13.70 -3.67
N TRP A 99 9.14 13.88 -4.53
CA TRP A 99 7.86 14.47 -4.19
C TRP A 99 6.75 13.60 -4.79
N ALA A 100 5.70 13.36 -3.98
CA ALA A 100 4.53 12.63 -4.43
C ALA A 100 3.25 13.39 -4.04
N PRO A 101 2.21 13.33 -4.87
CA PRO A 101 0.88 13.74 -4.44
C PRO A 101 0.42 12.82 -3.31
N CYS A 102 -0.12 13.42 -2.26
CA CYS A 102 -0.75 12.72 -1.16
C CYS A 102 -2.25 12.76 -1.36
N LEU A 103 -2.89 11.60 -1.46
CA LEU A 103 -4.30 11.44 -1.78
C LEU A 103 -5.03 10.68 -0.67
N ARG A 104 -6.34 10.83 -0.58
CA ARG A 104 -7.16 10.01 0.32
C ARG A 104 -7.44 8.66 -0.33
N MET A 105 -7.37 7.60 0.45
CA MET A 105 -7.59 6.24 -0.07
C MET A 105 -8.99 6.07 -0.66
N GLU A 106 -10.02 6.63 -0.03
CA GLU A 106 -11.40 6.60 -0.54
C GLU A 106 -11.51 7.16 -1.96
N ASP A 107 -10.84 8.30 -2.24
CA ASP A 107 -10.87 8.94 -3.55
C ASP A 107 -10.10 8.14 -4.60
N VAL A 108 -8.98 7.55 -4.19
CA VAL A 108 -8.16 6.68 -5.04
C VAL A 108 -8.94 5.44 -5.46
N LEU A 109 -9.57 4.73 -4.51
CA LEU A 109 -10.36 3.54 -4.79
C LEU A 109 -11.55 3.85 -5.71
N LYS A 110 -12.27 4.92 -5.43
CA LYS A 110 -13.39 5.38 -6.27
C LYS A 110 -12.95 5.68 -7.71
N ARG A 111 -11.84 6.40 -7.90
CA ARG A 111 -11.30 6.72 -9.24
C ARG A 111 -10.79 5.49 -9.98
N SER A 112 -10.32 4.49 -9.26
CA SER A 112 -9.81 3.24 -9.81
C SER A 112 -10.91 2.20 -10.07
N GLY A 113 -12.16 2.48 -9.68
CA GLY A 113 -13.29 1.57 -9.84
C GLY A 113 -13.17 0.31 -8.98
N ILE A 114 -12.56 0.44 -7.79
CA ILE A 114 -12.39 -0.65 -6.83
C ILE A 114 -13.49 -0.54 -5.77
N ASP A 115 -14.45 -1.46 -5.84
CA ASP A 115 -15.61 -1.49 -4.95
C ASP A 115 -15.41 -2.46 -3.77
N ASN A 116 -14.47 -3.40 -3.88
CA ASN A 116 -14.07 -4.32 -2.83
C ASN A 116 -12.59 -4.69 -2.95
N ILE A 117 -11.97 -5.08 -1.84
CA ILE A 117 -10.57 -5.51 -1.78
C ILE A 117 -10.52 -6.90 -1.14
N ASP A 118 -10.13 -7.91 -1.91
CA ASP A 118 -9.89 -9.26 -1.38
C ASP A 118 -8.59 -9.31 -0.60
N PHE A 119 -7.56 -8.58 -1.05
CA PHE A 119 -6.27 -8.52 -0.39
C PHE A 119 -5.68 -7.10 -0.41
N LEU A 120 -5.49 -6.51 0.76
CA LEU A 120 -4.76 -5.27 0.98
C LEU A 120 -3.37 -5.59 1.54
N SER A 121 -2.32 -5.17 0.85
CA SER A 121 -0.94 -5.18 1.35
C SER A 121 -0.50 -3.76 1.67
N LEU A 122 -0.08 -3.51 2.90
CA LEU A 122 0.25 -2.19 3.41
C LEU A 122 1.63 -2.18 4.07
N ASP A 123 2.58 -1.55 3.37
CA ASP A 123 3.96 -1.36 3.79
C ASP A 123 4.41 0.04 3.33
N VAL A 124 4.22 1.04 4.19
CA VAL A 124 4.41 2.47 3.85
C VAL A 124 5.33 3.20 4.84
N GLU A 125 6.22 2.42 5.45
CA GLU A 125 7.34 2.92 6.25
C GLU A 125 6.93 3.91 7.37
N GLY A 126 5.82 3.59 8.07
CA GLY A 126 5.34 4.28 9.26
C GLY A 126 4.10 5.13 9.09
N ALA A 127 3.47 5.12 7.91
CA ALA A 127 2.20 5.78 7.65
C ALA A 127 0.99 4.81 7.65
N GLU A 128 1.16 3.57 8.14
CA GLU A 128 0.15 2.51 8.08
C GLU A 128 -1.15 2.92 8.78
N LEU A 129 -1.05 3.45 10.01
CA LEU A 129 -2.23 3.88 10.76
C LEU A 129 -2.95 5.04 10.09
N GLU A 130 -2.19 6.04 9.59
CA GLU A 130 -2.78 7.17 8.87
C GLU A 130 -3.49 6.71 7.61
N THR A 131 -2.87 5.81 6.86
CA THR A 131 -3.47 5.21 5.66
C THR A 131 -4.77 4.48 5.98
N LEU A 132 -4.77 3.58 6.95
CA LEU A 132 -5.96 2.82 7.37
C LEU A 132 -7.09 3.74 7.84
N ALA A 133 -6.75 4.83 8.52
CA ALA A 133 -7.74 5.81 9.00
C ALA A 133 -8.42 6.60 7.86
N THR A 134 -7.89 6.56 6.63
CA THR A 134 -8.54 7.16 5.45
C THR A 134 -9.47 6.19 4.70
N MET A 135 -9.56 4.94 5.14
CA MET A 135 -10.41 3.92 4.52
C MET A 135 -11.79 3.90 5.17
N ASP A 136 -12.80 3.77 4.34
CA ASP A 136 -14.17 3.48 4.78
C ASP A 136 -14.48 2.01 4.45
N PHE A 137 -14.23 1.12 5.41
CA PHE A 137 -14.46 -0.32 5.25
C PHE A 137 -15.94 -0.69 5.06
N GLY A 138 -16.85 0.21 5.38
CA GLY A 138 -18.28 0.04 5.11
C GLY A 138 -18.63 0.28 3.64
N LYS A 139 -17.90 1.20 2.97
CA LYS A 139 -18.08 1.48 1.54
C LYS A 139 -17.23 0.57 0.65
N THR A 140 -16.03 0.23 1.10
CA THR A 140 -15.12 -0.67 0.38
C THR A 140 -14.78 -1.85 1.27
N PRO A 141 -15.61 -2.93 1.25
CA PRO A 141 -15.35 -4.13 2.01
C PRO A 141 -13.95 -4.68 1.71
N THR A 142 -13.20 -4.97 2.75
CA THR A 142 -11.83 -5.48 2.66
C THR A 142 -11.76 -6.79 3.46
N PHE A 143 -11.25 -7.87 2.85
CA PHE A 143 -11.35 -9.20 3.45
C PHE A 143 -10.06 -9.60 4.17
N VAL A 144 -8.91 -9.42 3.57
CA VAL A 144 -7.61 -9.75 4.16
C VAL A 144 -6.70 -8.52 4.10
N ILE A 145 -6.08 -8.18 5.24
CA ILE A 145 -5.12 -7.09 5.36
C ILE A 145 -3.79 -7.65 5.85
N LEU A 146 -2.74 -7.46 5.07
CA LEU A 146 -1.36 -7.66 5.49
C LEU A 146 -0.76 -6.28 5.78
N VAL A 147 -0.37 -6.05 7.02
CA VAL A 147 0.25 -4.79 7.45
C VAL A 147 1.65 -5.06 7.97
N GLU A 148 2.63 -4.31 7.49
CA GLU A 148 3.94 -4.31 8.09
C GLU A 148 3.88 -3.75 9.52
N MET A 149 4.48 -4.47 10.45
CA MET A 149 4.58 -4.08 11.86
C MET A 149 6.05 -3.89 12.23
N ARG A 150 6.42 -2.71 12.66
CA ARG A 150 7.80 -2.42 13.08
C ARG A 150 8.17 -3.22 14.32
N LYS A 151 9.35 -3.86 14.32
CA LYS A 151 9.83 -4.68 15.44
C LYS A 151 10.02 -3.93 16.76
N VAL A 152 10.20 -2.61 16.71
CA VAL A 152 10.58 -1.77 17.86
C VAL A 152 9.54 -0.68 18.15
N ASP A 153 8.44 -0.63 17.40
CA ASP A 153 7.42 0.40 17.59
C ASP A 153 6.35 -0.07 18.59
N GLU A 154 6.58 0.24 19.86
CA GLU A 154 5.59 0.03 20.93
C GLU A 154 4.39 0.99 20.81
N GLY A 155 4.48 2.05 20.01
CA GLY A 155 3.46 3.10 19.89
C GLY A 155 2.45 2.92 18.79
N SER A 156 2.86 2.61 17.56
CA SER A 156 1.93 2.50 16.41
C SER A 156 1.32 1.12 16.27
N ASN A 157 2.06 0.03 16.50
CA ASN A 157 1.55 -1.33 16.37
C ASN A 157 0.28 -1.62 17.21
N PRO A 158 0.20 -1.24 18.50
CA PRO A 158 -1.03 -1.39 19.27
C PRO A 158 -2.20 -0.56 18.71
N LYS A 159 -1.93 0.64 18.17
CA LYS A 159 -2.96 1.51 17.60
C LYS A 159 -3.51 0.94 16.30
N ILE A 160 -2.65 0.40 15.43
CA ILE A 160 -3.04 -0.29 14.20
C ILE A 160 -3.94 -1.48 14.53
N ARG A 161 -3.54 -2.33 15.48
CA ARG A 161 -4.33 -3.49 15.92
C ARG A 161 -5.68 -3.08 16.49
N LYS A 162 -5.72 -2.03 17.31
CA LYS A 162 -6.96 -1.50 17.87
C LYS A 162 -7.88 -1.00 16.76
N HIS A 163 -7.35 -0.20 15.83
CA HIS A 163 -8.10 0.34 14.70
C HIS A 163 -8.72 -0.78 13.86
N LEU A 164 -7.94 -1.78 13.48
CA LEU A 164 -8.42 -2.93 12.71
C LEU A 164 -9.49 -3.74 13.48
N HIS A 165 -9.27 -3.97 14.78
CA HIS A 165 -10.25 -4.67 15.61
C HIS A 165 -11.58 -3.92 15.72
N GLU A 166 -11.56 -2.60 15.87
CA GLU A 166 -12.75 -1.74 15.90
C GLU A 166 -13.55 -1.80 14.58
N HIS A 167 -12.89 -2.17 13.47
CA HIS A 167 -13.52 -2.39 12.17
C HIS A 167 -13.82 -3.86 11.85
N GLY A 168 -13.76 -4.74 12.85
CA GLY A 168 -14.16 -6.14 12.73
C GLY A 168 -13.08 -7.11 12.25
N PHE A 169 -11.84 -6.67 12.10
CA PHE A 169 -10.74 -7.55 11.71
C PHE A 169 -10.20 -8.34 12.89
N CYS A 170 -9.97 -9.64 12.68
CA CYS A 170 -9.30 -10.53 13.62
C CYS A 170 -7.86 -10.79 13.19
N ARG A 171 -6.97 -10.97 14.16
CA ARG A 171 -5.58 -11.36 13.89
C ARG A 171 -5.48 -12.87 13.68
N PHE A 172 -4.72 -13.26 12.71
CA PHE A 172 -4.28 -14.64 12.47
C PHE A 172 -2.80 -14.82 12.77
#